data_61a5b748ef9f834e8e20ad5d22c7ef29
#
_entry.id   61a5b748ef9f834e8e20ad5d22c7ef29
#
_cell.length_a   1.000
_cell.length_b   1.000
_cell.length_c   1.000
_cell.angle_alpha   90.00
_cell.angle_beta   90.00
_cell.angle_gamma   90.00
#
_symmetry.space_group_name_H-M   'P 1'
#
loop_
_entity.id
_entity.type
_entity.pdbx_description
1 polymer ?
#
loop_
_entity_poly.entity_id
_entity_poly.type
_entity_poly.pdbx_seq_one_letter_code
_entity_poly.pdbx_strand_id
1 'polypeptide(L)'
;MSDERRLGEAIGAYLRSAGHEEVALLGEIARCWEDVVGPKVAEHASPVGFRGHDLVVAVDHPGWATQLGFLAATILGGLEAELGRAVAQGLEITVRR
;
A
#
# COMPACT_ATOMS: atom_id res chain seq x y z
N MET A 1 -20.15 -19.79 -14.53
CA MET A 1 -19.99 -18.63 -13.70
C MET A 1 -18.75 -17.87 -14.12
N SER A 2 -18.86 -16.60 -14.22
CA SER A 2 -17.78 -15.79 -14.74
C SER A 2 -16.67 -15.56 -13.72
N ASP A 3 -15.50 -15.24 -14.22
CA ASP A 3 -14.34 -14.86 -13.39
C ASP A 3 -14.64 -13.61 -12.57
N GLU A 4 -15.52 -12.76 -13.08
CA GLU A 4 -15.94 -11.56 -12.38
C GLU A 4 -16.56 -11.85 -11.03
N ARG A 5 -17.36 -12.90 -10.96
CA ARG A 5 -17.99 -13.28 -9.71
C ARG A 5 -16.98 -13.81 -8.71
N ARG A 6 -16.01 -14.59 -9.19
CA ARG A 6 -14.93 -15.07 -8.34
C ARG A 6 -14.10 -13.93 -7.81
N LEU A 7 -13.78 -13.00 -8.67
CA LEU A 7 -13.01 -11.82 -8.28
C LEU A 7 -13.78 -11.01 -7.25
N GLY A 8 -15.08 -10.80 -7.49
CA GLY A 8 -15.92 -10.10 -6.54
C GLY A 8 -16.00 -10.77 -5.18
N GLU A 9 -16.07 -12.10 -5.17
CA GLU A 9 -16.07 -12.86 -3.93
C GLU A 9 -14.75 -12.74 -3.17
N ALA A 10 -13.63 -12.79 -3.89
CA ALA A 10 -12.31 -12.64 -3.29
C ALA A 10 -12.11 -11.24 -2.73
N ILE A 11 -12.52 -10.22 -3.47
CA ILE A 11 -12.44 -8.83 -3.01
C ILE A 11 -13.35 -8.64 -1.80
N GLY A 12 -14.57 -9.17 -1.84
CA GLY A 12 -15.50 -9.11 -0.73
C GLY A 12 -14.93 -9.74 0.54
N ALA A 13 -14.28 -10.89 0.40
CA ALA A 13 -13.64 -11.56 1.53
C ALA A 13 -12.50 -10.71 2.10
N TYR A 14 -11.69 -10.11 1.23
CA TYR A 14 -10.61 -9.22 1.66
C TYR A 14 -11.18 -8.01 2.41
N LEU A 15 -12.19 -7.37 1.86
CA LEU A 15 -12.81 -6.19 2.47
C LEU A 15 -13.39 -6.51 3.85
N ARG A 16 -14.03 -7.65 3.98
CA ARG A 16 -14.55 -8.07 5.28
C ARG A 16 -13.45 -8.36 6.29
N SER A 17 -12.38 -8.99 5.82
CA SER A 17 -11.24 -9.34 6.63
C SER A 17 -10.46 -8.11 7.08
N ALA A 18 -10.29 -7.13 6.19
CA ALA A 18 -9.52 -5.93 6.43
C ALA A 18 -10.23 -4.93 7.35
N GLY A 19 -11.57 -4.93 7.33
CA GLY A 19 -12.35 -3.94 8.06
C GLY A 19 -12.48 -2.62 7.32
N HIS A 20 -13.48 -1.84 7.70
CA HIS A 20 -13.77 -0.57 7.03
C HIS A 20 -12.68 0.47 7.22
N GLU A 21 -12.09 0.51 8.41
CA GLU A 21 -11.06 1.50 8.72
C GLU A 21 -9.80 1.28 7.89
N GLU A 22 -9.38 0.02 7.72
CA GLU A 22 -8.21 -0.28 6.90
C GLU A 22 -8.46 0.03 5.44
N VAL A 23 -9.64 -0.33 4.93
CA VAL A 23 -10.00 -0.04 3.53
C VAL A 23 -10.02 1.46 3.27
N ALA A 24 -10.63 2.21 4.18
CA ALA A 24 -10.69 3.67 4.06
C ALA A 24 -9.29 4.29 4.13
N LEU A 25 -8.47 3.83 5.06
CA LEU A 25 -7.11 4.32 5.21
C LEU A 25 -6.27 4.03 3.96
N LEU A 26 -6.40 2.82 3.41
CA LEU A 26 -5.68 2.47 2.19
C LEU A 26 -6.08 3.40 1.04
N GLY A 27 -7.36 3.74 0.94
CA GLY A 27 -7.84 4.69 -0.06
C GLY A 27 -7.23 6.07 0.12
N GLU A 28 -7.12 6.54 1.35
CA GLU A 28 -6.48 7.83 1.64
C GLU A 28 -5.00 7.80 1.27
N ILE A 29 -4.32 6.72 1.60
CA ILE A 29 -2.90 6.55 1.25
C ILE A 29 -2.74 6.55 -0.27
N ALA A 30 -3.59 5.84 -0.99
CA ALA A 30 -3.51 5.77 -2.45
C ALA A 30 -3.66 7.15 -3.08
N ARG A 31 -4.53 8.00 -2.54
CA ARG A 31 -4.76 9.33 -3.09
C ARG A 31 -3.57 10.26 -2.92
N CYS A 32 -2.79 10.12 -1.86
CA CYS A 32 -1.62 10.97 -1.63
C CYS A 32 -0.29 10.27 -1.93
N TRP A 33 -0.33 9.04 -2.41
CA TRP A 33 0.87 8.22 -2.61
C TRP A 33 1.91 8.92 -3.49
N GLU A 34 1.50 9.37 -4.65
CA GLU A 34 2.43 10.02 -5.57
C GLU A 34 3.02 11.30 -4.98
N ASP A 35 2.22 12.07 -4.25
CA ASP A 35 2.71 13.28 -3.60
C ASP A 35 3.78 12.99 -2.55
N VAL A 36 3.64 11.85 -1.87
CA VAL A 36 4.59 11.45 -0.82
C VAL A 36 5.87 10.83 -1.39
N VAL A 37 5.74 9.91 -2.34
CA VAL A 37 6.89 9.17 -2.85
C VAL A 37 7.49 9.76 -4.13
N GLY A 38 6.76 10.63 -4.80
CA GLY A 38 7.15 11.22 -6.06
C GLY A 38 6.70 10.38 -7.26
N PRO A 39 6.61 11.01 -8.45
CA PRO A 39 6.09 10.34 -9.63
C PRO A 39 6.94 9.15 -10.10
N LYS A 40 8.25 9.22 -9.93
CA LYS A 40 9.14 8.15 -10.35
C LYS A 40 8.88 6.86 -9.56
N VAL A 41 8.83 6.98 -8.25
CA VAL A 41 8.56 5.83 -7.38
C VAL A 41 7.13 5.33 -7.59
N ALA A 42 6.19 6.24 -7.75
CA ALA A 42 4.78 5.88 -7.94
C ALA A 42 4.54 5.06 -9.21
N GLU A 43 5.39 5.20 -10.23
CA GLU A 43 5.30 4.38 -11.44
C GLU A 43 5.62 2.92 -11.16
N HIS A 44 6.44 2.64 -10.16
CA HIS A 44 6.99 1.31 -9.91
C HIS A 44 6.55 0.68 -8.60
N ALA A 45 5.88 1.44 -7.75
CA ALA A 45 5.47 1.00 -6.42
C ALA A 45 4.09 1.50 -6.09
N SER A 46 3.26 0.65 -5.49
CA SER A 46 1.92 1.06 -5.08
C SER A 46 1.53 0.40 -3.76
N PRO A 47 0.79 1.12 -2.91
CA PRO A 47 0.27 0.54 -1.69
C PRO A 47 -0.88 -0.41 -2.03
N VAL A 48 -0.85 -1.63 -1.49
CA VAL A 48 -1.83 -2.65 -1.86
C VAL A 48 -2.63 -3.19 -0.68
N GLY A 49 -2.22 -2.92 0.55
CA GLY A 49 -2.94 -3.40 1.72
C GLY A 49 -2.13 -3.29 2.98
N PHE A 50 -2.57 -3.99 4.00
CA PHE A 50 -1.88 -4.06 5.28
C PHE A 50 -1.68 -5.51 5.67
N ARG A 51 -0.61 -5.76 6.39
CA ARG A 51 -0.37 -7.06 7.03
C ARG A 51 0.11 -6.78 8.45
N GLY A 52 -0.73 -7.16 9.44
CA GLY A 52 -0.45 -6.77 10.81
C GLY A 52 -0.44 -5.25 10.93
N HIS A 53 0.67 -4.70 11.38
CA HIS A 53 0.83 -3.26 11.54
C HIS A 53 1.66 -2.63 10.42
N ASP A 54 1.93 -3.39 9.35
CA ASP A 54 2.75 -2.91 8.24
C ASP A 54 1.90 -2.60 7.02
N LEU A 55 2.27 -1.53 6.32
CA LEU A 55 1.70 -1.21 5.02
C LEU A 55 2.41 -2.07 3.97
N VAL A 56 1.65 -2.81 3.19
CA VAL A 56 2.22 -3.63 2.12
C VAL A 56 2.28 -2.81 0.84
N VAL A 57 3.48 -2.73 0.27
CA VAL A 57 3.74 -2.00 -0.97
C VAL A 57 4.27 -2.98 -2.01
N ALA A 58 3.62 -3.01 -3.17
CA ALA A 58 4.05 -3.86 -4.27
C ALA A 58 4.94 -3.06 -5.22
N VAL A 59 6.06 -3.66 -5.63
CA VAL A 59 6.97 -3.05 -6.61
C VAL A 59 7.13 -3.99 -7.80
N ASP A 60 7.55 -3.46 -8.93
CA ASP A 60 7.68 -4.23 -10.17
C ASP A 60 9.09 -4.74 -10.45
N HIS A 61 10.04 -4.48 -9.55
CA HIS A 61 11.42 -4.93 -9.71
C HIS A 61 12.13 -4.97 -8.36
N PRO A 62 13.00 -5.99 -8.12
CA PRO A 62 13.72 -6.09 -6.85
C PRO A 62 14.56 -4.87 -6.48
N GLY A 63 15.08 -4.15 -7.48
CA GLY A 63 15.82 -2.91 -7.25
C GLY A 63 15.00 -1.86 -6.52
N TRP A 64 13.70 -1.77 -6.84
CA TRP A 64 12.81 -0.86 -6.15
C TRP A 64 12.54 -1.31 -4.72
N ALA A 65 12.51 -2.63 -4.47
CA ALA A 65 12.33 -3.14 -3.11
C ALA A 65 13.49 -2.68 -2.21
N THR A 66 14.71 -2.75 -2.72
CA THR A 66 15.90 -2.29 -1.98
C THR A 66 15.82 -0.79 -1.71
N GLN A 67 15.49 -0.02 -2.75
CA GLN A 67 15.38 1.43 -2.66
C GLN A 67 14.33 1.83 -1.62
N LEU A 68 13.15 1.22 -1.66
CA LEU A 68 12.07 1.54 -0.73
C LEU A 68 12.40 1.10 0.69
N GLY A 69 13.19 0.04 0.85
CA GLY A 69 13.66 -0.38 2.14
C GLY A 69 14.45 0.73 2.84
N PHE A 70 15.28 1.43 2.11
CA PHE A 70 16.03 2.57 2.64
C PHE A 70 15.14 3.79 2.90
N LEU A 71 14.06 3.92 2.14
CA LEU A 71 13.16 5.08 2.25
C LEU A 71 11.96 4.84 3.16
N ALA A 72 11.87 3.67 3.78
CA ALA A 72 10.68 3.29 4.54
C ALA A 72 10.28 4.33 5.60
N ALA A 73 11.23 4.77 6.42
CA ALA A 73 10.93 5.76 7.46
C ALA A 73 10.49 7.10 6.88
N THR A 74 11.11 7.51 5.77
CA THR A 74 10.75 8.76 5.08
C THR A 74 9.35 8.66 4.51
N ILE A 75 9.01 7.53 3.90
CA ILE A 75 7.68 7.33 3.32
C ILE A 75 6.61 7.32 4.41
N LEU A 76 6.85 6.58 5.50
CA LEU A 76 5.88 6.54 6.60
C LEU A 76 5.70 7.91 7.24
N GLY A 77 6.80 8.66 7.42
CA GLY A 77 6.74 10.02 7.94
C GLY A 77 5.97 10.96 7.02
N GLY A 78 6.17 10.82 5.70
CA GLY A 78 5.44 11.60 4.71
C GLY A 78 3.94 11.31 4.72
N LEU A 79 3.57 10.03 4.85
CA LEU A 79 2.17 9.64 4.94
C LEU A 79 1.53 10.18 6.22
N GLU A 80 2.26 10.09 7.33
CA GLU A 80 1.76 10.62 8.60
C GLU A 80 1.54 12.13 8.51
N ALA A 81 2.47 12.86 7.89
CA ALA A 81 2.34 14.30 7.71
C ALA A 81 1.13 14.66 6.84
N GLU A 82 0.91 13.90 5.75
CA GLU A 82 -0.22 14.15 4.85
C GLU A 82 -1.56 13.84 5.50
N LEU A 83 -1.63 12.75 6.24
CA LEU A 83 -2.91 12.26 6.77
C LEU A 83 -3.16 12.69 8.21
N GLY A 84 -2.18 13.28 8.86
CA GLY A 84 -2.32 13.79 10.22
C GLY A 84 -2.32 12.71 11.30
N ARG A 85 -1.91 11.49 10.95
CA ARG A 85 -1.85 10.38 11.90
C ARG A 85 -0.90 9.31 11.41
N ALA A 86 -0.35 8.52 12.33
CA ALA A 86 0.48 7.39 11.96
C ALA A 86 -0.36 6.35 11.22
N VAL A 87 0.14 5.83 10.11
CA VAL A 87 -0.61 4.91 9.27
C VAL A 87 -0.16 3.46 9.43
N ALA A 88 1.11 3.25 9.76
CA ALA A 88 1.68 1.91 9.90
C ALA A 88 2.98 1.98 10.69
N GLN A 89 3.44 0.84 11.21
CA GLN A 89 4.70 0.75 11.93
C GLN A 89 5.87 0.52 11.00
N GLY A 90 5.62 -0.07 9.83
CA GLY A 90 6.67 -0.34 8.86
C GLY A 90 6.10 -0.57 7.48
N LEU A 91 6.98 -0.83 6.53
CA LEU A 91 6.61 -1.23 5.17
C LEU A 91 6.98 -2.69 4.97
N GLU A 92 6.07 -3.44 4.39
CA GLU A 92 6.38 -4.77 3.87
C GLU A 92 6.38 -4.63 2.35
N ILE A 93 7.49 -4.95 1.71
CA ILE A 93 7.63 -4.74 0.27
C ILE A 93 7.57 -6.08 -0.44
N THR A 94 6.70 -6.18 -1.43
CA THR A 94 6.56 -7.40 -2.22
C THR A 94 6.86 -7.08 -3.68
N VAL A 95 7.53 -8.01 -4.36
CA VAL A 95 7.88 -7.82 -5.77
C VAL A 95 6.84 -8.55 -6.63
N ARG A 96 6.24 -7.81 -7.54
CA ARG A 96 5.31 -8.37 -8.52
C ARG A 96 6.03 -8.55 -9.84
N ARG A 97 5.70 -9.63 -10.51
CA ARG A 97 6.26 -9.90 -11.83
C ARG A 97 5.19 -9.96 -12.87
#